data_4d0fa47193e1372e125daca02b09d30a
#
_entry.id   4d0fa47193e1372e125daca02b09d30a
#
_cell.length_a   1.000
_cell.length_b   1.000
_cell.length_c   1.000
_cell.angle_alpha   90.00
_cell.angle_beta   90.00
_cell.angle_gamma   90.00
#
_symmetry.space_group_name_H-M   'P 1'
#
loop_
_entity.id
_entity.type
_entity.pdbx_description
1 polymer ?
#
loop_
_entity_poly.entity_id
_entity_poly.type
_entity_poly.pdbx_seq_one_letter_code
_entity_poly.pdbx_strand_id
1 'polypeptide(L)'
;MSRRDGQESGFARFLKFSGLSAIAGVLSMALLAPALVIGGFAVTTGISIFENLPDWIKPVNASQASTLYATNDAGKPIKVATFYHENRISIDYSEISPNFVNAVVGTEDPRFWSHPGVDILSLIRAGLTSATKFGNGPGGSTITMQFVKNNLIEAAVLAGDQEAADAARYPSFDRKLREIRLAISLEQRYTKQQIFAGYANLSFFGGQINGIEAA
;
A
#
# COMPACT_ATOMS: atom_id res chain seq x y z
N MET A 1 8.38 54.77 58.68
CA MET A 1 7.55 54.45 57.48
C MET A 1 7.53 52.94 57.31
N SER A 2 6.49 52.27 57.86
CA SER A 2 6.43 50.76 57.77
C SER A 2 5.68 50.37 56.51
N ARG A 3 6.37 49.67 55.62
CA ARG A 3 5.72 49.01 54.46
C ARG A 3 4.93 47.80 54.99
N ARG A 4 3.62 47.87 54.97
CA ARG A 4 2.75 46.71 55.13
C ARG A 4 2.80 45.93 53.79
N ASP A 5 3.64 44.91 53.76
CA ASP A 5 3.55 43.92 52.70
C ASP A 5 2.18 43.22 52.82
N GLY A 6 1.30 43.49 51.84
CA GLY A 6 -0.01 42.89 51.76
C GLY A 6 0.10 41.40 51.47
N GLN A 7 0.10 40.58 52.52
CA GLN A 7 0.07 39.12 52.45
C GLN A 7 -1.30 38.69 51.90
N GLU A 8 -1.37 38.40 50.58
CA GLU A 8 -2.59 37.88 49.96
C GLU A 8 -3.06 36.62 50.68
N SER A 9 -4.35 36.56 51.05
CA SER A 9 -4.92 35.41 51.74
C SER A 9 -4.78 34.15 50.88
N GLY A 10 -4.59 32.97 51.51
CA GLY A 10 -4.48 31.71 50.82
C GLY A 10 -5.67 31.43 49.87
N PHE A 11 -6.87 31.92 50.25
CA PHE A 11 -8.09 31.86 49.46
C PHE A 11 -8.00 32.70 48.18
N ALA A 12 -7.45 33.90 48.24
CA ALA A 12 -7.25 34.73 47.06
C ALA A 12 -6.24 34.12 46.06
N ARG A 13 -5.20 33.49 46.58
CA ARG A 13 -4.23 32.73 45.71
C ARG A 13 -4.88 31.52 45.07
N PHE A 14 -5.71 30.77 45.80
CA PHE A 14 -6.46 29.64 45.27
C PHE A 14 -7.43 30.06 44.15
N LEU A 15 -8.21 31.16 44.35
CA LEU A 15 -9.10 31.70 43.34
C LEU A 15 -8.34 32.14 42.05
N LYS A 16 -7.20 32.83 42.22
CA LYS A 16 -6.37 33.25 41.08
C LYS A 16 -5.80 32.04 40.33
N PHE A 17 -5.32 31.03 41.03
CA PHE A 17 -4.79 29.81 40.43
C PHE A 17 -5.88 29.03 39.67
N SER A 18 -7.06 28.85 40.30
CA SER A 18 -8.21 28.17 39.67
C SER A 18 -8.71 28.92 38.45
N GLY A 19 -8.78 30.26 38.52
CA GLY A 19 -9.16 31.12 37.39
C GLY A 19 -8.17 31.02 36.23
N LEU A 20 -6.87 31.10 36.51
CA LEU A 20 -5.80 30.91 35.50
C LEU A 20 -5.82 29.52 34.86
N SER A 21 -6.03 28.48 35.65
CA SER A 21 -6.14 27.10 35.18
C SER A 21 -7.38 26.90 34.28
N ALA A 22 -8.52 27.51 34.62
CA ALA A 22 -9.71 27.46 33.79
C ALA A 22 -9.49 28.17 32.44
N ILE A 23 -8.88 29.35 32.47
CA ILE A 23 -8.55 30.12 31.25
C ILE A 23 -7.57 29.31 30.39
N ALA A 24 -6.50 28.74 30.97
CA ALA A 24 -5.56 27.92 30.28
C ALA A 24 -6.23 26.68 29.66
N GLY A 25 -7.15 26.04 30.38
CA GLY A 25 -7.93 24.89 29.88
C GLY A 25 -8.80 25.26 28.68
N VAL A 26 -9.51 26.38 28.76
CA VAL A 26 -10.35 26.89 27.66
C VAL A 26 -9.50 27.25 26.43
N LEU A 27 -8.37 27.92 26.63
CA LEU A 27 -7.46 28.27 25.55
C LEU A 27 -6.84 27.01 24.89
N SER A 28 -6.45 26.04 25.70
CA SER A 28 -5.94 24.76 25.17
C SER A 28 -7.00 24.00 24.37
N MET A 29 -8.24 23.97 24.86
CA MET A 29 -9.35 23.33 24.14
C MET A 29 -9.69 24.08 22.86
N ALA A 30 -9.73 25.42 22.89
CA ALA A 30 -9.95 26.22 21.69
C ALA A 30 -8.87 26.02 20.61
N LEU A 31 -7.63 25.77 21.03
CA LEU A 31 -6.51 25.49 20.12
C LEU A 31 -6.55 24.07 19.56
N LEU A 32 -6.96 23.08 20.36
CA LEU A 32 -6.98 21.66 19.97
C LEU A 32 -8.30 21.26 19.30
N ALA A 33 -9.43 21.90 19.61
CA ALA A 33 -10.73 21.53 19.07
C ALA A 33 -10.78 21.51 17.52
N PRO A 34 -10.24 22.50 16.79
CA PRO A 34 -10.23 22.46 15.33
C PRO A 34 -9.45 21.25 14.80
N ALA A 35 -8.30 20.93 15.41
CA ALA A 35 -7.50 19.77 15.00
C ALA A 35 -8.22 18.44 15.28
N LEU A 36 -8.93 18.32 16.41
CA LEU A 36 -9.74 17.16 16.76
C LEU A 36 -10.95 17.00 15.84
N VAL A 37 -11.62 18.09 15.47
CA VAL A 37 -12.76 18.08 14.55
C VAL A 37 -12.29 17.66 13.14
N ILE A 38 -11.21 18.27 12.64
CA ILE A 38 -10.64 17.91 11.33
C ILE A 38 -10.16 16.47 11.34
N GLY A 39 -9.45 16.04 12.39
CA GLY A 39 -9.00 14.66 12.55
C GLY A 39 -10.17 13.67 12.62
N GLY A 40 -11.19 13.97 13.41
CA GLY A 40 -12.40 13.16 13.51
C GLY A 40 -13.15 13.04 12.18
N PHE A 41 -13.31 14.15 11.47
CA PHE A 41 -13.94 14.15 10.14
C PHE A 41 -13.11 13.34 9.12
N ALA A 42 -11.79 13.51 9.11
CA ALA A 42 -10.91 12.74 8.23
C ALA A 42 -10.97 11.22 8.51
N VAL A 43 -11.05 10.84 9.79
CA VAL A 43 -11.18 9.43 10.19
C VAL A 43 -12.54 8.87 9.77
N THR A 44 -13.65 9.55 10.04
CA THR A 44 -14.99 9.05 9.67
C THR A 44 -15.17 8.98 8.15
N THR A 45 -14.67 9.98 7.42
CA THR A 45 -14.67 9.96 5.95
C THR A 45 -13.79 8.82 5.41
N GLY A 46 -12.60 8.64 5.98
CA GLY A 46 -11.71 7.54 5.62
C GLY A 46 -12.33 6.17 5.87
N ILE A 47 -13.03 5.98 7.00
CA ILE A 47 -13.75 4.74 7.31
C ILE A 47 -14.87 4.51 6.30
N SER A 48 -15.71 5.50 6.01
CA SER A 48 -16.82 5.35 5.06
C SER A 48 -16.33 5.06 3.63
N ILE A 49 -15.25 5.70 3.19
CA ILE A 49 -14.61 5.38 1.90
C ILE A 49 -14.12 3.94 1.92
N PHE A 50 -13.41 3.53 2.99
CA PHE A 50 -12.88 2.19 3.12
C PHE A 50 -13.98 1.11 3.11
N GLU A 51 -15.09 1.32 3.78
CA GLU A 51 -16.23 0.38 3.83
C GLU A 51 -16.93 0.23 2.48
N ASN A 52 -16.96 1.28 1.66
CA ASN A 52 -17.57 1.27 0.33
C ASN A 52 -16.65 0.76 -0.78
N LEU A 53 -15.36 0.49 -0.50
CA LEU A 53 -14.45 -0.09 -1.49
C LEU A 53 -14.76 -1.57 -1.72
N PRO A 54 -14.46 -2.11 -2.92
CA PRO A 54 -14.49 -3.55 -3.16
C PRO A 54 -13.68 -4.31 -2.10
N ASP A 55 -14.27 -5.36 -1.57
CA ASP A 55 -13.65 -6.19 -0.52
C ASP A 55 -12.92 -7.41 -1.08
N TRP A 56 -13.01 -7.62 -2.39
CA TRP A 56 -12.43 -8.76 -3.06
C TRP A 56 -11.96 -8.44 -4.48
N ILE A 57 -10.83 -8.99 -4.85
CA ILE A 57 -10.32 -9.07 -6.21
C ILE A 57 -9.84 -10.50 -6.49
N LYS A 58 -10.30 -11.09 -7.59
CA LYS A 58 -9.74 -12.34 -8.10
C LYS A 58 -8.49 -12.00 -8.91
N PRO A 59 -7.33 -12.58 -8.58
CA PRO A 59 -6.14 -12.42 -9.40
C PRO A 59 -6.43 -12.84 -10.84
N VAL A 60 -6.06 -12.01 -11.79
CA VAL A 60 -6.24 -12.30 -13.21
C VAL A 60 -5.14 -13.23 -13.70
N ASN A 61 -5.49 -14.09 -14.65
CA ASN A 61 -4.49 -14.78 -15.44
C ASN A 61 -3.90 -13.77 -16.42
N ALA A 62 -2.67 -13.35 -16.14
CA ALA A 62 -1.98 -12.39 -16.98
C ALA A 62 -1.77 -12.91 -18.41
N SER A 63 -1.71 -12.00 -19.37
CA SER A 63 -1.42 -12.31 -20.76
C SER A 63 -0.11 -13.09 -20.88
N GLN A 64 -0.15 -14.21 -21.59
CA GLN A 64 1.01 -15.06 -21.86
C GLN A 64 1.35 -15.04 -23.36
N ALA A 65 2.58 -15.40 -23.66
CA ALA A 65 3.03 -15.57 -25.03
C ALA A 65 2.33 -16.77 -25.70
N SER A 66 1.86 -16.57 -26.94
CA SER A 66 1.34 -17.64 -27.80
C SER A 66 2.45 -18.14 -28.72
N THR A 67 2.71 -19.44 -28.71
CA THR A 67 3.75 -20.03 -29.56
C THR A 67 3.13 -20.86 -30.68
N LEU A 68 3.54 -20.56 -31.92
CA LEU A 68 3.15 -21.30 -33.10
C LEU A 68 4.20 -22.40 -33.35
N TYR A 69 3.73 -23.63 -33.53
CA TYR A 69 4.55 -24.78 -33.91
C TYR A 69 4.16 -25.29 -35.30
N ALA A 70 5.13 -25.74 -36.03
CA ALA A 70 4.94 -26.55 -37.25
C ALA A 70 5.54 -27.91 -37.06
N THR A 71 5.13 -28.90 -37.86
CA THR A 71 5.72 -30.24 -37.89
C THR A 71 6.79 -30.29 -38.98
N ASN A 72 7.99 -30.71 -38.62
CA ASN A 72 9.06 -30.95 -39.61
C ASN A 72 8.85 -32.26 -40.38
N ASP A 73 9.69 -32.51 -41.37
CA ASP A 73 9.64 -33.73 -42.20
C ASP A 73 9.81 -35.04 -41.42
N ALA A 74 10.38 -34.97 -40.21
CA ALA A 74 10.51 -36.10 -39.28
C ALA A 74 9.32 -36.26 -38.32
N GLY A 75 8.23 -35.49 -38.50
CA GLY A 75 7.04 -35.53 -37.66
C GLY A 75 7.19 -34.86 -36.28
N LYS A 76 8.29 -34.12 -36.04
CA LYS A 76 8.55 -33.45 -34.76
C LYS A 76 8.09 -32.00 -34.80
N PRO A 77 7.48 -31.50 -33.70
CA PRO A 77 7.10 -30.08 -33.57
C PRO A 77 8.36 -29.22 -33.54
N ILE A 78 8.39 -28.18 -34.37
CA ILE A 78 9.39 -27.10 -34.35
C ILE A 78 8.69 -25.79 -34.06
N LYS A 79 9.28 -24.96 -33.22
CA LYS A 79 8.80 -23.63 -32.89
C LYS A 79 9.04 -22.70 -34.09
N VAL A 80 7.97 -22.14 -34.66
CA VAL A 80 8.02 -21.24 -35.81
C VAL A 80 8.03 -19.79 -35.40
N ALA A 81 7.13 -19.41 -34.48
CA ALA A 81 7.00 -18.04 -34.03
C ALA A 81 6.44 -17.99 -32.62
N THR A 82 6.71 -16.88 -31.90
CA THR A 82 6.08 -16.54 -30.63
C THR A 82 5.47 -15.16 -30.78
N PHE A 83 4.20 -15.05 -30.44
CA PHE A 83 3.44 -13.79 -30.41
C PHE A 83 3.15 -13.44 -28.97
N TYR A 84 3.47 -12.22 -28.56
CA TYR A 84 3.17 -11.71 -27.23
C TYR A 84 2.90 -10.21 -27.30
N HIS A 85 1.98 -9.75 -26.48
CA HIS A 85 1.83 -8.35 -26.16
C HIS A 85 2.82 -7.97 -25.05
N GLU A 86 2.95 -8.88 -24.08
CA GLU A 86 3.96 -8.84 -23.01
C GLU A 86 4.70 -10.19 -23.00
N ASN A 87 6.03 -10.16 -23.00
CA ASN A 87 6.82 -11.37 -22.85
C ASN A 87 6.75 -11.82 -21.39
N ARG A 88 5.81 -12.73 -21.09
CA ARG A 88 5.56 -13.25 -19.74
C ARG A 88 5.41 -14.76 -19.77
N ILE A 89 6.09 -15.41 -18.83
CA ILE A 89 5.95 -16.83 -18.53
C ILE A 89 5.62 -16.89 -17.04
N SER A 90 4.43 -17.39 -16.70
CA SER A 90 4.04 -17.55 -15.30
C SER A 90 4.57 -18.85 -14.75
N ILE A 91 5.19 -18.78 -13.57
CA ILE A 91 5.76 -19.92 -12.84
C ILE A 91 5.20 -20.00 -11.42
N ASP A 92 5.26 -21.19 -10.84
CA ASP A 92 4.87 -21.41 -9.45
C ASP A 92 5.98 -20.93 -8.49
N TYR A 93 5.60 -20.69 -7.22
CA TYR A 93 6.55 -20.26 -6.20
C TYR A 93 7.76 -21.19 -6.04
N SER A 94 7.56 -22.50 -6.21
CA SER A 94 8.61 -23.52 -6.11
C SER A 94 9.68 -23.41 -7.19
N GLU A 95 9.38 -22.74 -8.30
CA GLU A 95 10.27 -22.51 -9.44
C GLU A 95 11.06 -21.19 -9.29
N ILE A 96 10.64 -20.30 -8.37
CA ILE A 96 11.31 -19.03 -8.12
C ILE A 96 12.58 -19.25 -7.28
N SER A 97 13.68 -18.69 -7.71
CA SER A 97 14.95 -18.76 -6.97
C SER A 97 14.81 -18.22 -5.53
N PRO A 98 15.23 -18.96 -4.49
CA PRO A 98 15.24 -18.45 -3.11
C PRO A 98 16.07 -17.18 -2.94
N ASN A 99 17.12 -16.99 -3.72
CA ASN A 99 17.94 -15.77 -3.70
C ASN A 99 17.13 -14.56 -4.17
N PHE A 100 16.30 -14.71 -5.21
CA PHE A 100 15.41 -13.66 -5.67
C PHE A 100 14.35 -13.34 -4.61
N VAL A 101 13.72 -14.36 -4.01
CA VAL A 101 12.76 -14.18 -2.93
C VAL A 101 13.37 -13.37 -1.79
N ASN A 102 14.55 -13.76 -1.31
CA ASN A 102 15.24 -13.09 -0.22
C ASN A 102 15.64 -11.65 -0.56
N ALA A 103 16.10 -11.39 -1.78
CA ALA A 103 16.48 -10.06 -2.23
C ALA A 103 15.26 -9.13 -2.29
N VAL A 104 14.16 -9.58 -2.88
CA VAL A 104 12.92 -8.80 -2.98
C VAL A 104 12.31 -8.55 -1.60
N VAL A 105 12.17 -9.59 -0.77
CA VAL A 105 11.62 -9.45 0.58
C VAL A 105 12.50 -8.52 1.41
N GLY A 106 13.83 -8.69 1.37
CA GLY A 106 14.75 -7.84 2.13
C GLY A 106 14.71 -6.36 1.73
N THR A 107 14.41 -6.08 0.46
CA THR A 107 14.41 -4.71 -0.08
C THR A 107 13.05 -4.04 0.00
N GLU A 108 11.99 -4.76 -0.44
CA GLU A 108 10.65 -4.18 -0.60
C GLU A 108 9.81 -4.32 0.66
N ASP A 109 9.91 -5.45 1.37
CA ASP A 109 9.03 -5.77 2.47
C ASP A 109 9.67 -6.76 3.46
N PRO A 110 10.61 -6.31 4.30
CA PRO A 110 11.36 -7.19 5.21
C PRO A 110 10.51 -8.01 6.19
N ARG A 111 9.25 -7.61 6.39
CA ARG A 111 8.29 -8.31 7.26
C ARG A 111 7.19 -9.03 6.50
N PHE A 112 7.34 -9.24 5.20
CA PHE A 112 6.35 -9.87 4.33
C PHE A 112 5.73 -11.13 4.93
N TRP A 113 6.53 -12.01 5.49
CA TRP A 113 6.08 -13.29 6.05
C TRP A 113 5.26 -13.19 7.34
N SER A 114 5.23 -12.02 7.99
CA SER A 114 4.67 -11.85 9.34
C SER A 114 3.43 -10.94 9.42
N HIS A 115 3.19 -10.06 8.43
CA HIS A 115 2.03 -9.17 8.46
C HIS A 115 0.88 -9.68 7.59
N PRO A 116 -0.40 -9.32 7.87
CA PRO A 116 -1.57 -9.76 7.14
C PRO A 116 -1.90 -8.84 5.93
N GLY A 117 -0.97 -8.69 4.99
CA GLY A 117 -1.15 -7.89 3.76
C GLY A 117 -0.70 -6.44 3.88
N VAL A 118 -0.72 -5.88 5.08
CA VAL A 118 -0.34 -4.50 5.36
C VAL A 118 0.60 -4.43 6.55
N ASP A 119 1.72 -3.74 6.41
CA ASP A 119 2.66 -3.47 7.49
C ASP A 119 2.37 -2.09 8.10
N ILE A 120 1.60 -2.07 9.18
CA ILE A 120 1.18 -0.83 9.87
C ILE A 120 2.38 0.00 10.33
N LEU A 121 3.44 -0.65 10.84
CA LEU A 121 4.63 0.07 11.31
C LEU A 121 5.37 0.74 10.15
N SER A 122 5.45 0.09 8.98
CA SER A 122 6.02 0.68 7.78
C SER A 122 5.15 1.81 7.23
N LEU A 123 3.82 1.70 7.27
CA LEU A 123 2.91 2.78 6.89
C LEU A 123 3.06 4.01 7.79
N ILE A 124 3.10 3.83 9.10
CA ILE A 124 3.31 4.93 10.06
C ILE A 124 4.68 5.59 9.80
N ARG A 125 5.73 4.80 9.65
CA ARG A 125 7.08 5.30 9.36
C ARG A 125 7.12 6.09 8.06
N ALA A 126 6.53 5.55 6.99
CA ALA A 126 6.45 6.21 5.69
C ALA A 126 5.66 7.53 5.77
N GLY A 127 4.53 7.55 6.49
CA GLY A 127 3.73 8.76 6.71
C GLY A 127 4.52 9.85 7.45
N LEU A 128 5.19 9.50 8.55
CA LEU A 128 6.02 10.44 9.31
C LEU A 128 7.21 10.95 8.48
N THR A 129 7.86 10.07 7.72
CA THR A 129 9.01 10.44 6.90
C THR A 129 8.59 11.30 5.71
N SER A 130 7.45 11.01 5.09
CA SER A 130 6.90 11.83 4.00
C SER A 130 6.54 13.24 4.46
N ALA A 131 5.98 13.36 5.68
CA ALA A 131 5.69 14.65 6.29
C ALA A 131 6.95 15.48 6.59
N THR A 132 8.08 14.83 6.93
CA THR A 132 9.34 15.51 7.30
C THR A 132 10.33 15.67 6.15
N LYS A 133 10.26 14.80 5.13
CA LYS A 133 11.22 14.77 4.00
C LYS A 133 10.58 15.07 2.63
N PHE A 134 9.43 15.75 2.60
CA PHE A 134 8.74 16.14 1.36
C PHE A 134 8.59 14.97 0.35
N GLY A 135 8.19 13.80 0.83
CA GLY A 135 7.89 12.65 -0.02
C GLY A 135 9.07 11.73 -0.36
N ASN A 136 10.30 12.08 -0.01
CA ASN A 136 11.52 11.28 -0.27
C ASN A 136 11.81 10.26 0.87
N GLY A 137 10.79 9.63 1.40
CA GLY A 137 10.92 8.61 2.44
C GLY A 137 10.87 7.17 1.89
N PRO A 138 11.29 6.17 2.71
CA PRO A 138 11.14 4.77 2.34
C PRO A 138 9.67 4.43 2.12
N GLY A 139 9.37 3.60 1.12
CA GLY A 139 8.02 3.18 0.75
C GLY A 139 7.31 2.47 1.90
N GLY A 140 6.01 2.72 2.06
CA GLY A 140 5.14 2.02 3.02
C GLY A 140 4.27 0.95 2.35
N SER A 141 4.53 0.60 1.09
CA SER A 141 3.77 -0.42 0.36
C SER A 141 4.38 -1.81 0.59
N THR A 142 3.55 -2.78 0.94
CA THR A 142 3.94 -4.18 1.05
C THR A 142 3.97 -4.85 -0.32
N ILE A 143 4.61 -6.02 -0.42
CA ILE A 143 4.57 -6.88 -1.62
C ILE A 143 3.12 -7.20 -1.99
N THR A 144 2.26 -7.49 -1.02
CA THR A 144 0.83 -7.78 -1.24
C THR A 144 0.10 -6.56 -1.84
N MET A 145 0.36 -5.35 -1.34
CA MET A 145 -0.23 -4.12 -1.91
C MET A 145 0.26 -3.85 -3.33
N GLN A 146 1.53 -4.12 -3.62
CA GLN A 146 2.09 -4.00 -4.96
C GLN A 146 1.47 -5.03 -5.92
N PHE A 147 1.27 -6.27 -5.46
CA PHE A 147 0.58 -7.30 -6.23
C PHE A 147 -0.86 -6.88 -6.56
N VAL A 148 -1.61 -6.38 -5.57
CA VAL A 148 -2.97 -5.84 -5.80
C VAL A 148 -2.95 -4.73 -6.85
N LYS A 149 -2.06 -3.76 -6.74
CA LYS A 149 -1.94 -2.68 -7.72
C LYS A 149 -1.67 -3.21 -9.13
N ASN A 150 -0.69 -4.09 -9.28
CA ASN A 150 -0.34 -4.66 -10.58
C ASN A 150 -1.48 -5.50 -11.16
N ASN A 151 -2.21 -6.23 -10.32
CA ASN A 151 -3.38 -7.00 -10.72
C ASN A 151 -4.54 -6.12 -11.20
N LEU A 152 -4.79 -4.99 -10.53
CA LEU A 152 -5.80 -4.01 -10.96
C LEU A 152 -5.44 -3.40 -12.32
N ILE A 153 -4.18 -3.06 -12.54
CA ILE A 153 -3.69 -2.54 -13.83
C ILE A 153 -3.88 -3.58 -14.92
N GLU A 154 -3.43 -4.82 -14.68
CA GLU A 154 -3.55 -5.91 -15.65
C GLU A 154 -5.01 -6.23 -15.99
N ALA A 155 -5.89 -6.29 -14.97
CA ALA A 155 -7.33 -6.51 -15.16
C ALA A 155 -7.96 -5.43 -16.06
N ALA A 156 -7.62 -4.16 -15.84
CA ALA A 156 -8.11 -3.05 -16.64
C ALA A 156 -7.58 -3.10 -18.09
N VAL A 157 -6.30 -3.41 -18.26
CA VAL A 157 -5.69 -3.57 -19.58
C VAL A 157 -6.35 -4.70 -20.36
N LEU A 158 -6.57 -5.86 -19.73
CA LEU A 158 -7.26 -7.00 -20.35
C LEU A 158 -8.72 -6.71 -20.72
N ALA A 159 -9.39 -5.84 -19.93
CA ALA A 159 -10.73 -5.38 -20.23
C ALA A 159 -10.79 -4.28 -21.31
N GLY A 160 -9.63 -3.76 -21.73
CA GLY A 160 -9.56 -2.61 -22.65
C GLY A 160 -9.97 -1.28 -21.99
N ASP A 161 -10.03 -1.23 -20.66
CA ASP A 161 -10.42 -0.05 -19.89
C ASP A 161 -9.17 0.77 -19.51
N GLN A 162 -8.82 1.69 -20.40
CA GLN A 162 -7.65 2.55 -20.21
C GLN A 162 -7.82 3.51 -19.04
N GLU A 163 -9.06 3.99 -18.78
CA GLU A 163 -9.34 4.91 -17.67
C GLU A 163 -9.11 4.21 -16.33
N ALA A 164 -9.62 2.99 -16.16
CA ALA A 164 -9.37 2.19 -14.96
C ALA A 164 -7.88 1.84 -14.80
N ALA A 165 -7.17 1.54 -15.89
CA ALA A 165 -5.73 1.28 -15.85
C ALA A 165 -4.93 2.50 -15.39
N ASP A 166 -5.26 3.68 -15.89
CA ASP A 166 -4.62 4.94 -15.51
C ASP A 166 -4.98 5.34 -14.06
N ALA A 167 -6.23 5.14 -13.64
CA ALA A 167 -6.64 5.34 -12.24
C ALA A 167 -5.88 4.41 -11.27
N ALA A 168 -5.59 3.17 -11.69
CA ALA A 168 -4.80 2.24 -10.89
C ALA A 168 -3.30 2.62 -10.84
N ARG A 169 -2.79 3.35 -11.82
CA ARG A 169 -1.40 3.86 -11.86
C ARG A 169 -1.24 5.17 -11.11
N TYR A 170 -2.23 6.08 -11.20
CA TYR A 170 -2.11 7.43 -10.66
C TYR A 170 -2.06 7.41 -9.11
N PRO A 171 -1.06 8.08 -8.48
CA PRO A 171 -0.97 8.15 -7.03
C PRO A 171 -2.12 8.95 -6.44
N SER A 172 -3.01 8.31 -5.68
CA SER A 172 -4.10 8.95 -4.95
C SER A 172 -4.32 8.28 -3.60
N PHE A 173 -4.96 9.00 -2.69
CA PHE A 173 -5.34 8.46 -1.39
C PHE A 173 -6.36 7.33 -1.51
N ASP A 174 -7.37 7.51 -2.37
CA ASP A 174 -8.42 6.51 -2.60
C ASP A 174 -7.85 5.22 -3.18
N ARG A 175 -6.93 5.33 -4.16
CA ARG A 175 -6.20 4.17 -4.66
C ARG A 175 -5.46 3.44 -3.53
N LYS A 176 -4.78 4.19 -2.64
CA LYS A 176 -4.03 3.58 -1.54
C LYS A 176 -4.92 2.87 -0.53
N LEU A 177 -6.07 3.45 -0.20
CA LEU A 177 -7.06 2.78 0.65
C LEU A 177 -7.61 1.50 0.01
N ARG A 178 -7.86 1.53 -1.30
CA ARG A 178 -8.27 0.35 -2.07
C ARG A 178 -7.21 -0.75 -2.04
N GLU A 179 -5.95 -0.40 -2.28
CA GLU A 179 -4.82 -1.35 -2.18
C GLU A 179 -4.75 -2.00 -0.80
N ILE A 180 -4.88 -1.22 0.28
CA ILE A 180 -4.86 -1.69 1.67
C ILE A 180 -5.99 -2.71 1.90
N ARG A 181 -7.24 -2.36 1.56
CA ARG A 181 -8.39 -3.22 1.77
C ARG A 181 -8.26 -4.53 1.00
N LEU A 182 -7.93 -4.45 -0.27
CA LEU A 182 -7.76 -5.61 -1.13
C LEU A 182 -6.57 -6.48 -0.71
N ALA A 183 -5.48 -5.89 -0.23
CA ALA A 183 -4.33 -6.64 0.29
C ALA A 183 -4.69 -7.47 1.54
N ILE A 184 -5.46 -6.90 2.48
CA ILE A 184 -5.95 -7.62 3.65
C ILE A 184 -6.87 -8.78 3.24
N SER A 185 -7.79 -8.53 2.31
CA SER A 185 -8.71 -9.54 1.82
C SER A 185 -8.01 -10.67 1.05
N LEU A 186 -6.98 -10.33 0.28
CA LEU A 186 -6.18 -11.29 -0.48
C LEU A 186 -5.44 -12.27 0.46
N GLU A 187 -4.84 -11.77 1.52
CA GLU A 187 -4.12 -12.57 2.52
C GLU A 187 -5.03 -13.53 3.33
N GLN A 188 -6.33 -13.26 3.35
CA GLN A 188 -7.29 -14.19 3.94
C GLN A 188 -7.58 -15.42 3.06
N ARG A 189 -7.24 -15.36 1.77
CA ARG A 189 -7.62 -16.35 0.77
C ARG A 189 -6.43 -17.04 0.09
N TYR A 190 -5.29 -16.39 0.05
CA TYR A 190 -4.09 -16.88 -0.58
C TYR A 190 -2.93 -16.98 0.41
N THR A 191 -2.09 -17.97 0.23
CA THR A 191 -0.86 -18.11 1.01
C THR A 191 0.17 -17.04 0.59
N LYS A 192 1.10 -16.74 1.47
CA LYS A 192 2.23 -15.85 1.17
C LYS A 192 3.00 -16.25 -0.08
N GLN A 193 3.19 -17.54 -0.28
CA GLN A 193 3.87 -18.09 -1.45
C GLN A 193 3.09 -17.81 -2.74
N GLN A 194 1.77 -18.01 -2.72
CA GLN A 194 0.91 -17.70 -3.87
C GLN A 194 0.91 -16.19 -4.18
N ILE A 195 0.87 -15.36 -3.15
CA ILE A 195 0.92 -13.90 -3.30
C ILE A 195 2.26 -13.46 -3.87
N PHE A 196 3.37 -14.02 -3.36
CA PHE A 196 4.69 -13.71 -3.86
C PHE A 196 4.87 -14.14 -5.33
N ALA A 197 4.43 -15.36 -5.67
CA ALA A 197 4.46 -15.83 -7.07
C ALA A 197 3.64 -14.91 -7.99
N GLY A 198 2.43 -14.54 -7.56
CA GLY A 198 1.60 -13.57 -8.31
C GLY A 198 2.28 -12.22 -8.48
N TYR A 199 2.92 -11.69 -7.44
CA TYR A 199 3.72 -10.47 -7.51
C TYR A 199 4.88 -10.61 -8.51
N ALA A 200 5.68 -11.67 -8.39
CA ALA A 200 6.84 -11.90 -9.24
C ALA A 200 6.45 -12.07 -10.72
N ASN A 201 5.34 -12.77 -10.99
CA ASN A 201 4.82 -12.98 -12.34
C ASN A 201 4.24 -11.70 -12.97
N LEU A 202 3.74 -10.75 -12.17
CA LEU A 202 3.19 -9.47 -12.66
C LEU A 202 4.21 -8.33 -12.64
N SER A 203 5.36 -8.51 -12.04
CA SER A 203 6.38 -7.46 -11.94
C SER A 203 6.99 -7.14 -13.30
N PHE A 204 7.22 -5.84 -13.54
CA PHE A 204 7.85 -5.32 -14.74
C PHE A 204 9.36 -5.19 -14.52
N PHE A 205 10.15 -5.81 -15.41
CA PHE A 205 11.62 -5.80 -15.33
C PHE A 205 12.29 -4.93 -16.39
N GLY A 206 11.50 -4.20 -17.17
CA GLY A 206 12.00 -3.27 -18.19
C GLY A 206 11.78 -3.75 -19.62
N GLY A 207 11.79 -2.84 -20.57
CA GLY A 207 11.53 -3.15 -21.98
C GLY A 207 10.16 -3.76 -22.23
N GLN A 208 10.10 -5.02 -22.64
CA GLN A 208 8.88 -5.82 -22.80
C GLN A 208 8.87 -7.04 -21.86
N ILE A 209 9.74 -7.04 -20.85
CA ILE A 209 9.92 -8.18 -19.93
C ILE A 209 9.00 -8.00 -18.74
N ASN A 210 8.03 -8.87 -18.62
CA ASN A 210 7.09 -8.95 -17.50
C ASN A 210 7.16 -10.35 -16.89
N GLY A 211 7.25 -10.40 -15.56
CA GLY A 211 7.41 -11.64 -14.83
C GLY A 211 8.84 -12.12 -14.73
N ILE A 212 9.11 -12.82 -13.62
CA ILE A 212 10.47 -13.22 -13.22
C ILE A 212 11.09 -14.24 -14.14
N GLU A 213 10.29 -15.13 -14.75
CA GLU A 213 10.82 -16.19 -15.63
C GLU A 213 11.32 -15.64 -16.97
N ALA A 214 10.76 -14.50 -17.41
CA ALA A 214 11.18 -13.82 -18.62
C ALA A 214 12.38 -12.87 -18.40
N ALA A 215 12.73 -12.60 -17.13
CA ALA A 215 13.79 -11.68 -16.73
C ALA A 215 15.12 -12.38 -16.55
#